data_6cc7f676434164c8b0d0b0cb64ca6ed2
#
_entry.id   6cc7f676434164c8b0d0b0cb64ca6ed2
#
_cell.length_a   1.000
_cell.length_b   1.000
_cell.length_c   1.000
_cell.angle_alpha   90.00
_cell.angle_beta   90.00
_cell.angle_gamma   90.00
#
_symmetry.space_group_name_H-M   'P 1'
#
loop_
_entity.id
_entity.type
_entity.pdbx_description
1 polymer ?
#
loop_
_entity_poly.entity_id
_entity_poly.type
_entity_poly.pdbx_seq_one_letter_code
_entity_poly.pdbx_strand_id
1 'polypeptide(L)'
;MTSVTEAFETAFKAASNLIKRAWGAETFPVGGTARENEMSVVQFGVFNEKRVLLTGDAGREALNEAADYVQALGYALPGVWCFQVPHHGGRHNVDTQVLDRWLGPALAAQPEKTNWNAICSSAKADVHHPKKVVVRAMLHRGAHFSSTEGRSVFLAYPPTKREGYTSIVQAPYPDEQEED
;
A
#
# COMPACT_ATOMS: atom_id res chain seq x y z
N MET A 1 7.02 22.34 -38.19
CA MET A 1 5.77 21.57 -38.40
C MET A 1 5.94 20.28 -37.67
N THR A 2 5.23 20.10 -36.55
CA THR A 2 5.16 18.81 -35.84
C THR A 2 4.53 17.78 -36.77
N SER A 3 5.14 16.59 -36.90
CA SER A 3 4.58 15.54 -37.72
C SER A 3 3.27 15.02 -37.10
N VAL A 4 2.38 14.46 -37.92
CA VAL A 4 1.13 13.84 -37.42
C VAL A 4 1.43 12.78 -36.40
N THR A 5 2.54 12.06 -36.55
CA THR A 5 3.02 11.03 -35.60
C THR A 5 3.39 11.63 -34.23
N GLU A 6 4.14 12.76 -34.20
CA GLU A 6 4.49 13.44 -32.95
C GLU A 6 3.26 14.00 -32.22
N ALA A 7 2.28 14.52 -32.95
CA ALA A 7 1.02 14.99 -32.38
C ALA A 7 0.21 13.83 -31.76
N PHE A 8 0.17 12.67 -32.44
CA PHE A 8 -0.49 11.48 -31.95
C PHE A 8 0.20 10.92 -30.70
N GLU A 9 1.53 10.81 -30.69
CA GLU A 9 2.29 10.36 -29.52
C GLU A 9 2.09 11.30 -28.32
N THR A 10 2.08 12.61 -28.55
CA THR A 10 1.84 13.60 -27.51
C THR A 10 0.43 13.46 -26.93
N ALA A 11 -0.59 13.31 -27.76
CA ALA A 11 -1.97 13.12 -27.33
C ALA A 11 -2.16 11.79 -26.57
N PHE A 12 -1.53 10.72 -27.05
CA PHE A 12 -1.56 9.41 -26.40
C PHE A 12 -0.91 9.46 -25.01
N LYS A 13 0.27 10.10 -24.91
CA LYS A 13 0.97 10.29 -23.64
C LYS A 13 0.14 11.11 -22.64
N ALA A 14 -0.50 12.19 -23.12
CA ALA A 14 -1.38 13.01 -22.30
C ALA A 14 -2.61 12.23 -21.78
N ALA A 15 -3.26 11.46 -22.64
CA ALA A 15 -4.39 10.61 -22.26
C ALA A 15 -3.97 9.51 -21.28
N SER A 16 -2.84 8.85 -21.50
CA SER A 16 -2.29 7.85 -20.59
C SER A 16 -1.99 8.44 -19.21
N ASN A 17 -1.40 9.63 -19.15
CA ASN A 17 -1.13 10.32 -17.89
C ASN A 17 -2.42 10.71 -17.15
N LEU A 18 -3.45 11.12 -17.88
CA LEU A 18 -4.75 11.43 -17.28
C LEU A 18 -5.39 10.18 -16.64
N ILE A 19 -5.31 9.04 -17.31
CA ILE A 19 -5.80 7.75 -16.78
C ILE A 19 -4.99 7.36 -15.54
N LYS A 20 -3.67 7.45 -15.59
CA LYS A 20 -2.79 7.13 -14.44
C LYS A 20 -3.04 8.03 -13.22
N ARG A 21 -3.57 9.24 -13.41
CA ARG A 21 -3.93 10.16 -12.32
C ARG A 21 -5.31 9.91 -11.73
N ALA A 22 -6.17 9.18 -12.43
CA ALA A 22 -7.53 8.91 -11.95
C ALA A 22 -7.53 8.15 -10.61
N TRP A 23 -8.53 8.41 -9.79
CA TRP A 23 -8.77 7.62 -8.58
C TRP A 23 -8.97 6.15 -8.93
N GLY A 24 -8.36 5.25 -8.14
CA GLY A 24 -8.42 3.81 -8.36
C GLY A 24 -7.43 3.28 -9.40
N ALA A 25 -6.74 4.14 -10.16
CA ALA A 25 -5.70 3.71 -11.09
C ALA A 25 -4.43 3.27 -10.33
N GLU A 26 -3.99 2.03 -10.56
CA GLU A 26 -2.83 1.41 -9.93
C GLU A 26 -1.98 0.73 -11.01
N THR A 27 -0.77 1.24 -11.24
CA THR A 27 0.15 0.70 -12.24
C THR A 27 1.33 0.04 -11.53
N PHE A 28 1.20 -1.26 -11.26
CA PHE A 28 2.27 -2.06 -10.71
C PHE A 28 3.09 -2.73 -11.82
N PRO A 29 4.42 -2.91 -11.62
CA PRO A 29 5.25 -3.63 -12.56
C PRO A 29 4.78 -5.08 -12.75
N VAL A 30 4.92 -5.60 -13.97
CA VAL A 30 4.59 -7.02 -14.28
C VAL A 30 5.59 -7.98 -13.63
N GLY A 31 6.84 -7.54 -13.41
CA GLY A 31 7.88 -8.35 -12.78
C GLY A 31 7.57 -8.70 -11.33
N GLY A 32 7.96 -9.89 -10.93
CA GLY A 32 7.81 -10.38 -9.54
C GLY A 32 8.77 -9.72 -8.57
N THR A 33 8.68 -10.14 -7.31
CA THR A 33 9.56 -9.72 -6.22
C THR A 33 10.89 -10.49 -6.26
N ALA A 34 11.95 -9.92 -5.73
CA ALA A 34 13.22 -10.62 -5.53
C ALA A 34 13.04 -11.81 -4.58
N ARG A 35 13.75 -12.92 -4.85
CA ARG A 35 13.59 -14.16 -4.06
C ARG A 35 13.92 -14.00 -2.60
N GLU A 36 14.89 -13.15 -2.28
CA GLU A 36 15.28 -12.81 -0.91
C GLU A 36 14.10 -12.20 -0.15
N ASN A 37 13.32 -11.36 -0.79
CA ASN A 37 12.14 -10.74 -0.20
C ASN A 37 11.01 -11.75 0.00
N GLU A 38 10.84 -12.71 -0.94
CA GLU A 38 9.84 -13.79 -0.78
C GLU A 38 10.16 -14.74 0.39
N MET A 39 11.38 -14.71 0.93
CA MET A 39 11.76 -15.47 2.13
C MET A 39 11.43 -14.74 3.43
N SER A 40 10.86 -13.56 3.39
CA SER A 40 10.49 -12.80 4.58
C SER A 40 9.38 -13.47 5.37
N VAL A 41 9.49 -13.43 6.70
CA VAL A 41 8.48 -13.98 7.60
C VAL A 41 7.26 -13.06 7.64
N VAL A 42 6.12 -13.56 7.19
CA VAL A 42 4.83 -12.87 7.33
C VAL A 42 4.17 -13.30 8.64
N GLN A 43 3.80 -12.33 9.47
CA GLN A 43 3.15 -12.59 10.76
C GLN A 43 1.73 -12.03 10.75
N PHE A 44 0.77 -12.90 11.05
CA PHE A 44 -0.63 -12.53 11.24
C PHE A 44 -1.03 -12.75 12.69
N GLY A 45 -1.63 -11.75 13.31
CA GLY A 45 -2.09 -11.83 14.68
C GLY A 45 -3.46 -11.20 14.90
N VAL A 46 -4.18 -11.67 15.90
CA VAL A 46 -5.47 -11.10 16.31
C VAL A 46 -5.38 -10.65 17.77
N PHE A 47 -5.55 -9.35 18.01
CA PHE A 47 -5.46 -8.72 19.33
C PHE A 47 -6.72 -7.90 19.57
N ASN A 48 -7.51 -8.24 20.59
CA ASN A 48 -8.78 -7.58 20.86
C ASN A 48 -9.66 -7.44 19.58
N GLU A 49 -9.81 -8.54 18.84
CA GLU A 49 -10.56 -8.62 17.57
C GLU A 49 -9.94 -7.81 16.40
N LYS A 50 -8.83 -7.13 16.63
CA LYS A 50 -8.10 -6.40 15.59
C LYS A 50 -7.04 -7.29 14.94
N ARG A 51 -7.12 -7.42 13.64
CA ARG A 51 -6.17 -8.22 12.84
C ARG A 51 -4.99 -7.36 12.44
N VAL A 52 -3.80 -7.84 12.72
CA VAL A 52 -2.52 -7.17 12.40
C VAL A 52 -1.74 -8.08 11.47
N LEU A 53 -1.24 -7.52 10.38
CA LEU A 53 -0.36 -8.19 9.43
C LEU A 53 0.98 -7.46 9.38
N LEU A 54 2.05 -8.18 9.75
CA LEU A 54 3.42 -7.72 9.63
C LEU A 54 4.09 -8.51 8.50
N THR A 55 4.64 -7.82 7.54
CA THR A 55 5.05 -8.40 6.26
C THR A 55 6.55 -8.48 6.07
N GLY A 56 7.34 -7.71 6.85
CA GLY A 56 8.76 -7.52 6.54
C GLY A 56 8.93 -7.01 5.11
N ASP A 57 9.78 -7.66 4.36
CA ASP A 57 10.03 -7.35 2.94
C ASP A 57 9.31 -8.32 1.98
N ALA A 58 8.30 -9.05 2.49
CA ALA A 58 7.58 -10.07 1.75
C ALA A 58 7.11 -9.60 0.37
N GLY A 59 7.18 -10.49 -0.59
CA GLY A 59 6.71 -10.29 -1.93
C GLY A 59 5.31 -10.82 -2.16
N ARG A 60 4.90 -10.81 -3.43
CA ARG A 60 3.55 -11.18 -3.84
C ARG A 60 3.24 -12.65 -3.58
N GLU A 61 4.21 -13.55 -3.79
CA GLU A 61 4.06 -14.98 -3.58
C GLU A 61 3.91 -15.27 -2.08
N ALA A 62 4.82 -14.78 -1.24
CA ALA A 62 4.77 -14.96 0.21
C ALA A 62 3.49 -14.39 0.83
N LEU A 63 3.02 -13.22 0.36
CA LEU A 63 1.77 -12.63 0.82
C LEU A 63 0.55 -13.46 0.41
N ASN A 64 0.55 -14.07 -0.78
CA ASN A 64 -0.51 -14.98 -1.20
C ASN A 64 -0.51 -16.29 -0.41
N GLU A 65 0.65 -16.92 -0.19
CA GLU A 65 0.79 -18.10 0.64
C GLU A 65 0.32 -17.85 2.08
N ALA A 66 0.71 -16.71 2.65
CA ALA A 66 0.23 -16.30 3.97
C ALA A 66 -1.29 -16.13 4.02
N ALA A 67 -1.90 -15.59 2.96
CA ALA A 67 -3.35 -15.46 2.87
C ALA A 67 -4.05 -16.82 2.78
N ASP A 68 -3.50 -17.78 2.00
CA ASP A 68 -4.00 -19.16 1.95
C ASP A 68 -3.97 -19.81 3.33
N TYR A 69 -2.87 -19.63 4.05
CA TYR A 69 -2.72 -20.19 5.40
C TYR A 69 -3.70 -19.58 6.40
N VAL A 70 -3.87 -18.25 6.38
CA VAL A 70 -4.82 -17.54 7.24
C VAL A 70 -6.26 -18.00 6.99
N GLN A 71 -6.63 -18.21 5.71
CA GLN A 71 -7.94 -18.72 5.35
C GLN A 71 -8.11 -20.19 5.77
N ALA A 72 -7.07 -21.03 5.66
CA ALA A 72 -7.09 -22.41 6.13
C ALA A 72 -7.26 -22.49 7.66
N LEU A 73 -6.81 -21.49 8.41
CA LEU A 73 -7.06 -21.36 9.85
C LEU A 73 -8.48 -20.86 10.20
N GLY A 74 -9.34 -20.63 9.20
CA GLY A 74 -10.72 -20.22 9.38
C GLY A 74 -10.94 -18.68 9.45
N TYR A 75 -9.95 -17.88 9.18
CA TYR A 75 -10.12 -16.43 9.12
C TYR A 75 -10.59 -16.00 7.72
N ALA A 76 -11.72 -15.32 7.66
CA ALA A 76 -12.18 -14.75 6.40
C ALA A 76 -11.33 -13.52 6.00
N LEU A 77 -10.98 -13.42 4.71
CA LEU A 77 -10.39 -12.26 4.09
C LEU A 77 -11.41 -11.63 3.11
N PRO A 78 -11.32 -10.33 2.83
CA PRO A 78 -10.36 -9.35 3.33
C PRO A 78 -10.63 -8.91 4.77
N GLY A 79 -9.72 -8.13 5.31
CA GLY A 79 -9.93 -7.38 6.54
C GLY A 79 -8.78 -7.46 7.54
N VAL A 80 -7.97 -6.43 7.55
CA VAL A 80 -6.96 -6.16 8.57
C VAL A 80 -7.21 -4.80 9.21
N TRP A 81 -6.84 -4.63 10.46
CA TRP A 81 -6.88 -3.34 11.13
C TRP A 81 -5.56 -2.59 11.02
N CYS A 82 -4.45 -3.32 10.94
CA CYS A 82 -3.12 -2.78 10.72
C CYS A 82 -2.37 -3.64 9.71
N PHE A 83 -1.91 -3.02 8.65
CA PHE A 83 -1.10 -3.61 7.60
C PHE A 83 0.26 -2.92 7.57
N GLN A 84 1.32 -3.65 7.88
CA GLN A 84 2.68 -3.17 7.59
C GLN A 84 2.89 -3.26 6.08
N VAL A 85 3.18 -2.12 5.46
CA VAL A 85 3.46 -2.06 4.02
C VAL A 85 4.83 -2.69 3.76
N PRO A 86 4.94 -3.72 2.90
CA PRO A 86 6.18 -4.47 2.74
C PRO A 86 7.28 -3.63 2.09
N HIS A 87 8.53 -4.00 2.41
CA HIS A 87 9.74 -3.51 1.76
C HIS A 87 9.75 -1.99 1.57
N HIS A 88 9.51 -1.25 2.64
CA HIS A 88 9.50 0.22 2.65
C HIS A 88 8.53 0.87 1.65
N GLY A 89 7.53 0.14 1.18
CA GLY A 89 6.62 0.58 0.13
C GLY A 89 7.14 0.35 -1.29
N GLY A 90 7.90 -0.72 -1.49
CA GLY A 90 8.39 -1.15 -2.81
C GLY A 90 7.26 -1.61 -3.74
N ARG A 91 7.24 -1.14 -4.99
CA ARG A 91 6.15 -1.42 -5.94
C ARG A 91 6.16 -2.84 -6.52
N HIS A 92 7.26 -3.58 -6.36
CA HIS A 92 7.37 -4.97 -6.79
C HIS A 92 6.82 -5.97 -5.77
N ASN A 93 6.66 -5.55 -4.51
CA ASN A 93 6.27 -6.40 -3.39
C ASN A 93 4.76 -6.59 -3.25
N VAL A 94 3.99 -5.75 -3.92
CA VAL A 94 2.53 -5.81 -3.94
C VAL A 94 2.00 -5.58 -5.36
N ASP A 95 0.75 -5.98 -5.57
CA ASP A 95 -0.06 -5.63 -6.73
C ASP A 95 -1.53 -5.53 -6.33
N THR A 96 -2.38 -5.12 -7.26
CA THR A 96 -3.81 -4.95 -7.01
C THR A 96 -4.44 -6.25 -6.51
N GLN A 97 -4.07 -7.40 -7.06
CA GLN A 97 -4.65 -8.70 -6.70
C GLN A 97 -4.34 -9.10 -5.25
N VAL A 98 -3.06 -9.00 -4.85
CA VAL A 98 -2.63 -9.28 -3.47
C VAL A 98 -3.29 -8.32 -2.49
N LEU A 99 -3.34 -7.02 -2.84
CA LEU A 99 -3.95 -6.01 -1.98
C LEU A 99 -5.47 -6.21 -1.85
N ASP A 100 -6.17 -6.55 -2.93
CA ASP A 100 -7.60 -6.85 -2.87
C ASP A 100 -7.89 -8.06 -1.97
N ARG A 101 -7.04 -9.05 -2.01
CA ARG A 101 -7.17 -10.23 -1.17
C ARG A 101 -7.09 -9.92 0.32
N TRP A 102 -6.12 -9.08 0.74
CA TRP A 102 -5.90 -8.73 2.14
C TRP A 102 -6.78 -7.59 2.64
N LEU A 103 -7.02 -6.58 1.79
CA LEU A 103 -7.58 -5.29 2.17
C LEU A 103 -8.97 -5.02 1.57
N GLY A 104 -9.34 -5.77 0.53
CA GLY A 104 -10.53 -5.55 -0.28
C GLY A 104 -10.27 -4.67 -1.50
N PRO A 105 -11.22 -4.61 -2.43
CA PRO A 105 -11.07 -3.86 -3.67
C PRO A 105 -10.98 -2.34 -3.42
N ALA A 106 -10.40 -1.65 -4.39
CA ALA A 106 -10.37 -0.19 -4.38
C ALA A 106 -11.79 0.39 -4.29
N LEU A 107 -11.97 1.40 -3.46
CA LEU A 107 -13.22 2.12 -3.29
C LEU A 107 -13.49 3.03 -4.49
N ALA A 108 -14.74 3.28 -4.78
CA ALA A 108 -15.14 4.14 -5.91
C ALA A 108 -14.69 5.60 -5.76
N ALA A 109 -14.48 6.06 -4.52
CA ALA A 109 -13.99 7.40 -4.19
C ALA A 109 -13.24 7.38 -2.85
N GLN A 110 -12.51 8.43 -2.57
CA GLN A 110 -11.82 8.60 -1.29
C GLN A 110 -12.85 8.66 -0.15
N PRO A 111 -12.72 7.79 0.88
CA PRO A 111 -13.64 7.81 1.99
C PRO A 111 -13.40 9.02 2.92
N GLU A 112 -14.46 9.53 3.52
CA GLU A 112 -14.35 10.59 4.53
C GLU A 112 -13.66 10.13 5.82
N LYS A 113 -13.76 8.83 6.13
CA LYS A 113 -13.17 8.23 7.33
C LYS A 113 -12.39 6.97 6.97
N THR A 114 -11.23 6.83 7.58
CA THR A 114 -10.41 5.63 7.46
C THR A 114 -10.76 4.64 8.57
N ASN A 115 -10.80 3.35 8.26
CA ASN A 115 -11.19 2.30 9.19
C ASN A 115 -10.04 1.39 9.61
N TRP A 116 -8.90 1.48 8.96
CA TRP A 116 -7.73 0.67 9.20
C TRP A 116 -6.44 1.45 8.89
N ASN A 117 -5.30 0.92 9.31
CA ASN A 117 -4.01 1.62 9.27
C ASN A 117 -3.04 0.89 8.36
N ALA A 118 -2.43 1.61 7.43
CA ALA A 118 -1.28 1.18 6.66
C ALA A 118 -0.03 1.89 7.20
N ILE A 119 0.92 1.14 7.72
CA ILE A 119 2.16 1.68 8.27
C ILE A 119 3.32 1.29 7.38
N CYS A 120 4.01 2.27 6.85
CA CYS A 120 5.19 2.09 6.02
C CYS A 120 6.45 2.46 6.80
N SER A 121 7.36 1.51 6.97
CA SER A 121 8.69 1.78 7.52
C SER A 121 9.56 2.35 6.41
N SER A 122 9.81 3.65 6.40
CA SER A 122 10.70 4.28 5.42
C SER A 122 11.63 5.28 6.11
N ALA A 123 12.81 5.47 5.53
CA ALA A 123 13.77 6.45 6.03
C ALA A 123 13.48 7.83 5.40
N LYS A 124 13.55 8.89 6.21
CA LYS A 124 13.38 10.27 5.72
C LYS A 124 14.35 10.65 4.59
N ALA A 125 15.54 10.04 4.59
CA ALA A 125 16.54 10.27 3.56
C ALA A 125 16.29 9.47 2.27
N ASP A 126 15.40 8.49 2.29
CA ASP A 126 15.03 7.70 1.12
C ASP A 126 13.92 8.40 0.34
N VAL A 127 14.32 9.15 -0.67
CA VAL A 127 13.39 9.87 -1.55
C VAL A 127 12.65 8.96 -2.54
N HIS A 128 13.01 7.67 -2.59
CA HIS A 128 12.43 6.70 -3.53
C HIS A 128 11.34 5.85 -2.90
N HIS A 129 11.23 5.82 -1.57
CA HIS A 129 10.21 5.04 -0.86
C HIS A 129 9.48 5.89 0.19
N PRO A 130 8.20 5.61 0.39
CA PRO A 130 7.35 4.65 -0.33
C PRO A 130 7.06 5.08 -1.76
N LYS A 131 6.87 4.11 -2.66
CA LYS A 131 6.45 4.38 -4.04
C LYS A 131 5.05 4.97 -4.06
N LYS A 132 4.84 5.95 -4.95
CA LYS A 132 3.56 6.67 -5.06
C LYS A 132 2.39 5.74 -5.39
N VAL A 133 2.59 4.76 -6.28
CA VAL A 133 1.56 3.76 -6.59
C VAL A 133 1.14 2.96 -5.36
N VAL A 134 2.09 2.62 -4.46
CA VAL A 134 1.79 1.90 -3.23
C VAL A 134 0.99 2.76 -2.26
N VAL A 135 1.39 4.02 -2.06
CA VAL A 135 0.62 4.98 -1.24
C VAL A 135 -0.81 5.12 -1.76
N ARG A 136 -0.97 5.33 -3.07
CA ARG A 136 -2.29 5.42 -3.73
C ARG A 136 -3.12 4.17 -3.47
N ALA A 137 -2.54 2.99 -3.69
CA ALA A 137 -3.24 1.71 -3.53
C ALA A 137 -3.76 1.47 -2.09
N MET A 138 -3.02 1.91 -1.07
CA MET A 138 -3.50 1.87 0.31
C MET A 138 -4.66 2.85 0.53
N LEU A 139 -4.50 4.10 0.03
CA LEU A 139 -5.54 5.13 0.15
C LEU A 139 -6.81 4.76 -0.63
N HIS A 140 -6.69 4.14 -1.80
CA HIS A 140 -7.84 3.64 -2.57
C HIS A 140 -8.68 2.63 -1.79
N ARG A 141 -8.07 1.89 -0.87
CA ARG A 141 -8.75 0.91 0.00
C ARG A 141 -9.15 1.47 1.37
N GLY A 142 -9.06 2.80 1.52
CA GLY A 142 -9.53 3.48 2.72
C GLY A 142 -8.58 3.42 3.92
N ALA A 143 -7.29 3.20 3.70
CA ALA A 143 -6.30 3.22 4.75
C ALA A 143 -6.08 4.60 5.34
N HIS A 144 -5.79 4.66 6.63
CA HIS A 144 -4.98 5.72 7.21
C HIS A 144 -3.52 5.38 6.94
N PHE A 145 -2.95 5.91 5.87
CA PHE A 145 -1.56 5.64 5.51
C PHE A 145 -0.60 6.60 6.22
N SER A 146 0.43 6.04 6.84
CA SER A 146 1.51 6.82 7.44
C SER A 146 2.86 6.14 7.25
N SER A 147 3.91 6.94 7.04
CA SER A 147 5.30 6.49 7.03
C SER A 147 6.03 6.88 8.31
N THR A 148 7.03 6.11 8.70
CA THR A 148 7.85 6.41 9.87
C THR A 148 8.74 7.63 9.65
N GLU A 149 9.46 7.71 8.55
CA GLU A 149 10.28 8.86 8.11
C GLU A 149 11.04 9.57 9.25
N GLY A 150 11.76 8.77 10.05
CA GLY A 150 12.53 9.29 11.19
C GLY A 150 11.73 9.59 12.45
N ARG A 151 10.49 9.11 12.54
CA ARG A 151 9.63 9.18 13.73
C ARG A 151 9.14 7.80 14.15
N SER A 152 8.79 7.66 15.42
CA SER A 152 8.14 6.45 15.94
C SER A 152 6.62 6.57 15.76
N VAL A 153 6.00 5.49 15.29
CA VAL A 153 4.54 5.35 15.19
C VAL A 153 4.06 4.44 16.32
N PHE A 154 3.02 4.88 17.03
CA PHE A 154 2.38 4.12 18.09
C PHE A 154 0.91 3.92 17.75
N LEU A 155 0.50 2.65 17.66
CA LEU A 155 -0.90 2.27 17.50
C LEU A 155 -1.39 1.56 18.75
N ALA A 156 -2.58 1.92 19.21
CA ALA A 156 -3.24 1.26 20.33
C ALA A 156 -4.71 1.01 20.06
N TYR A 157 -5.22 -0.10 20.57
CA TYR A 157 -6.65 -0.38 20.56
C TYR A 157 -7.06 -0.96 21.93
N PRO A 158 -8.03 -0.36 22.62
CA PRO A 158 -8.70 0.91 22.28
C PRO A 158 -7.72 2.09 22.19
N PRO A 159 -8.08 3.16 21.48
CA PRO A 159 -7.21 4.34 21.36
C PRO A 159 -6.82 4.90 22.71
N THR A 160 -5.54 5.08 22.95
CA THR A 160 -4.99 5.55 24.22
C THR A 160 -4.07 6.75 23.98
N LYS A 161 -4.21 7.78 24.79
CA LYS A 161 -3.25 8.88 24.79
C LYS A 161 -1.93 8.42 25.38
N ARG A 162 -0.83 8.75 24.72
CA ARG A 162 0.53 8.50 25.22
C ARG A 162 1.29 9.82 25.26
N GLU A 163 1.91 10.09 26.38
CA GLU A 163 2.74 11.28 26.55
C GLU A 163 3.89 11.31 25.53
N GLY A 164 4.15 12.48 24.95
CA GLY A 164 5.16 12.64 23.91
C GLY A 164 4.72 12.23 22.49
N TYR A 165 3.47 11.74 22.33
CA TYR A 165 2.93 11.36 21.02
C TYR A 165 1.80 12.31 20.59
N THR A 166 1.82 12.67 19.33
CA THR A 166 0.74 13.43 18.65
C THR A 166 -0.04 12.50 17.74
N SER A 167 -1.21 12.93 17.28
CA SER A 167 -1.98 12.19 16.29
C SER A 167 -1.16 11.96 15.03
N ILE A 168 -1.27 10.76 14.47
CA ILE A 168 -0.63 10.40 13.20
C ILE A 168 -1.28 11.22 12.10
N VAL A 169 -0.46 11.88 11.29
CA VAL A 169 -0.93 12.62 10.11
C VAL A 169 -0.98 11.67 8.93
N GLN A 170 -2.11 11.63 8.25
CA GLN A 170 -2.28 10.89 7.01
C GLN A 170 -1.37 11.44 5.92
N ALA A 171 -0.73 10.55 5.16
CA ALA A 171 0.00 10.96 3.98
C ALA A 171 -0.96 11.58 2.94
N PRO A 172 -0.54 12.64 2.24
CA PRO A 172 -1.33 13.20 1.16
C PRO A 172 -1.48 12.20 0.01
N TYR A 173 -2.58 12.33 -0.73
CA TYR A 173 -2.78 11.53 -1.94
C TYR A 173 -1.79 11.97 -3.02
N PRO A 174 -0.95 11.06 -3.56
CA PRO A 174 -0.03 11.42 -4.63
C PRO A 174 -0.78 11.63 -5.96
N ASP A 175 -0.59 12.79 -6.60
CA ASP A 175 -1.25 13.12 -7.87
C ASP A 175 -0.74 12.27 -9.05
N GLU A 176 0.47 11.72 -8.93
CA GLU A 176 1.15 10.95 -10.00
C GLU A 176 1.63 9.61 -9.47
N GLN A 177 1.80 8.66 -10.37
CA GLN A 177 2.49 7.39 -10.12
C GLN A 177 3.89 7.46 -10.75
N GLU A 178 4.77 6.53 -10.36
CA GLU A 178 6.07 6.38 -11.00
C GLU A 178 5.88 6.03 -12.49
N GLU A 179 6.69 6.62 -13.34
CA GLU A 179 6.87 6.15 -14.72
C GLU A 179 7.77 4.90 -14.70
N ASP A 180 7.49 3.95 -15.60
CA ASP A 180 8.29 2.74 -15.81
C ASP A 180 9.62 3.06 -16.50
#